data_5993b629d03b1415b611977c43a48c1e
#
_entry.id   5993b629d03b1415b611977c43a48c1e
#
_cell.length_a   1.000
_cell.length_b   1.000
_cell.length_c   1.000
_cell.angle_alpha   90.00
_cell.angle_beta   90.00
_cell.angle_gamma   90.00
#
_symmetry.space_group_name_H-M   'P 1'
#
loop_
_entity.id
_entity.type
_entity.pdbx_description
1 polymer ?
#
loop_
_entity_poly.entity_id
_entity_poly.type
_entity_poly.pdbx_seq_one_letter_code
_entity_poly.pdbx_strand_id
1 'polypeptide(L)'
;MGGYDFSRSYDAVVVGAGNGGLAAAAVLTKNGLKTLLLEKHNVPGGFASSFVRGRFEFEAALHVLADYGPETHRGNLGQFFDDLGIDVEWAEVPEAYRLITTDDPEGNLDVVMPLGIEAYIDKMEEYVPGSRKSVTEYLAISREVYE
;
A
#
# COMPACT_ATOMS: atom_id res chain seq x y z
N MET A 1 0.48 -23.89 -24.27
CA MET A 1 0.33 -22.48 -24.63
C MET A 1 -1.05 -22.31 -25.20
N GLY A 2 -1.96 -21.67 -24.47
CA GLY A 2 -3.28 -21.33 -24.99
C GLY A 2 -3.14 -20.30 -26.08
N GLY A 3 -3.62 -20.62 -27.29
CA GLY A 3 -3.56 -19.68 -28.42
C GLY A 3 -4.46 -18.48 -28.15
N TYR A 4 -3.98 -17.30 -28.45
CA TYR A 4 -4.78 -16.08 -28.40
C TYR A 4 -5.84 -16.14 -29.51
N ASP A 5 -7.09 -15.93 -29.13
CA ASP A 5 -8.20 -15.85 -30.10
C ASP A 5 -8.34 -14.42 -30.61
N PHE A 6 -7.66 -14.11 -31.69
CA PHE A 6 -7.71 -12.79 -32.35
C PHE A 6 -9.04 -12.52 -33.09
N SER A 7 -9.98 -13.46 -33.10
CA SER A 7 -11.31 -13.24 -33.68
C SER A 7 -12.24 -12.45 -32.76
N ARG A 8 -11.88 -12.29 -31.49
CA ARG A 8 -12.68 -11.54 -30.51
C ARG A 8 -12.44 -10.05 -30.62
N SER A 9 -13.52 -9.29 -30.66
CA SER A 9 -13.46 -7.82 -30.52
C SER A 9 -13.50 -7.42 -29.05
N TYR A 10 -12.79 -6.38 -28.73
CA TYR A 10 -12.75 -5.77 -27.39
C TYR A 10 -13.01 -4.26 -27.52
N ASP A 11 -13.65 -3.68 -26.49
CA ASP A 11 -13.90 -2.23 -26.41
C ASP A 11 -12.66 -1.49 -25.93
N ALA A 12 -11.83 -2.16 -25.11
CA ALA A 12 -10.58 -1.61 -24.58
C ALA A 12 -9.49 -2.67 -24.49
N VAL A 13 -8.25 -2.24 -24.66
CA VAL A 13 -7.05 -3.07 -24.46
C VAL A 13 -6.14 -2.34 -23.47
N VAL A 14 -5.83 -3.01 -22.35
CA VAL A 14 -4.87 -2.53 -21.33
C VAL A 14 -3.61 -3.35 -21.44
N VAL A 15 -2.46 -2.69 -21.54
CA VAL A 15 -1.16 -3.35 -21.66
C VAL A 15 -0.36 -3.15 -20.38
N GLY A 16 -0.05 -4.25 -19.71
CA GLY A 16 0.62 -4.31 -18.42
C GLY A 16 -0.36 -4.50 -17.26
N ALA A 17 -0.15 -5.56 -16.48
CA ALA A 17 -0.95 -5.89 -15.29
C ALA A 17 -0.23 -5.51 -13.99
N GLY A 18 0.43 -4.36 -13.94
CA GLY A 18 0.80 -3.69 -12.70
C GLY A 18 -0.41 -3.01 -12.06
N ASN A 19 -0.25 -2.38 -10.88
CA ASN A 19 -1.36 -1.79 -10.11
C ASN A 19 -2.25 -0.86 -10.97
N GLY A 20 -1.66 0.04 -11.75
CA GLY A 20 -2.41 0.94 -12.62
C GLY A 20 -3.19 0.23 -13.72
N GLY A 21 -2.58 -0.77 -14.37
CA GLY A 21 -3.24 -1.55 -15.41
C GLY A 21 -4.37 -2.44 -14.87
N LEU A 22 -4.17 -3.05 -13.70
CA LEU A 22 -5.20 -3.82 -13.00
C LEU A 22 -6.38 -2.93 -12.61
N ALA A 23 -6.11 -1.77 -12.00
CA ALA A 23 -7.13 -0.82 -11.63
C ALA A 23 -7.94 -0.33 -12.85
N ALA A 24 -7.24 0.07 -13.92
CA ALA A 24 -7.89 0.51 -15.15
C ALA A 24 -8.77 -0.58 -15.78
N ALA A 25 -8.25 -1.81 -15.90
CA ALA A 25 -8.99 -2.93 -16.45
C ALA A 25 -10.22 -3.28 -15.60
N ALA A 26 -10.09 -3.24 -14.27
CA ALA A 26 -11.19 -3.51 -13.34
C ALA A 26 -12.31 -2.47 -13.50
N VAL A 27 -11.96 -1.18 -13.50
CA VAL A 27 -12.94 -0.09 -13.69
C VAL A 27 -13.63 -0.18 -15.04
N LEU A 28 -12.89 -0.38 -16.11
CA LEU A 28 -13.45 -0.51 -17.46
C LEU A 28 -14.45 -1.69 -17.53
N THR A 29 -14.04 -2.84 -17.00
CA THR A 29 -14.89 -4.05 -17.00
C THR A 29 -16.13 -3.85 -16.14
N LYS A 30 -16.00 -3.22 -14.96
CA LYS A 30 -17.15 -2.92 -14.10
C LYS A 30 -18.15 -1.99 -14.77
N ASN A 31 -17.69 -1.09 -15.64
CA ASN A 31 -18.56 -0.22 -16.43
C ASN A 31 -19.06 -0.88 -17.73
N GLY A 32 -18.96 -2.19 -17.85
CA GLY A 32 -19.54 -2.96 -18.94
C GLY A 32 -18.72 -3.05 -20.23
N LEU A 33 -17.49 -2.49 -20.24
CA LEU A 33 -16.63 -2.61 -21.41
C LEU A 33 -15.97 -3.99 -21.45
N LYS A 34 -15.97 -4.61 -22.60
CA LYS A 34 -15.25 -5.83 -22.86
C LYS A 34 -13.77 -5.54 -22.98
N THR A 35 -13.05 -5.74 -21.87
CA THR A 35 -11.66 -5.32 -21.71
C THR A 35 -10.70 -6.50 -21.88
N LEU A 36 -9.64 -6.33 -22.65
CA LEU A 36 -8.51 -7.24 -22.75
C LEU A 36 -7.34 -6.67 -21.94
N LEU A 37 -6.88 -7.43 -20.95
CA LEU A 37 -5.65 -7.12 -20.20
C LEU A 37 -4.52 -8.03 -20.67
N LEU A 38 -3.42 -7.43 -21.11
CA LEU A 38 -2.23 -8.12 -21.56
C LEU A 38 -1.08 -7.92 -20.59
N GLU A 39 -0.43 -9.01 -20.18
CA GLU A 39 0.77 -8.98 -19.34
C GLU A 39 1.86 -9.85 -19.95
N LYS A 40 3.10 -9.34 -19.99
CA LYS A 40 4.26 -10.08 -20.51
C LYS A 40 4.88 -11.02 -19.49
N HIS A 41 4.70 -10.73 -18.20
CA HIS A 41 5.21 -11.55 -17.11
C HIS A 41 4.27 -12.74 -16.86
N ASN A 42 4.76 -13.77 -16.18
CA ASN A 42 3.97 -14.96 -15.88
C ASN A 42 2.98 -14.77 -14.71
N VAL A 43 3.12 -13.66 -13.96
CA VAL A 43 2.20 -13.26 -12.88
C VAL A 43 1.84 -11.78 -13.01
N PRO A 44 0.60 -11.38 -12.71
CA PRO A 44 0.21 -9.98 -12.59
C PRO A 44 0.79 -9.35 -11.33
N GLY A 45 0.67 -8.03 -11.21
CA GLY A 45 1.08 -7.26 -10.04
C GLY A 45 2.21 -6.27 -10.33
N GLY A 46 3.04 -6.52 -11.35
CA GLY A 46 4.17 -5.65 -11.69
C GLY A 46 5.18 -5.59 -10.55
N PHE A 47 5.43 -4.39 -10.02
CA PHE A 47 6.34 -4.19 -8.87
C PHE A 47 5.76 -4.70 -7.53
N ALA A 48 4.45 -4.89 -7.45
CA ALA A 48 3.76 -5.41 -6.27
C ALA A 48 3.60 -6.95 -6.28
N SER A 49 4.24 -7.65 -7.21
CA SER A 49 4.18 -9.12 -7.24
C SER A 49 5.11 -9.74 -6.21
N SER A 50 4.60 -10.73 -5.48
CA SER A 50 5.40 -11.61 -4.63
C SER A 50 6.12 -12.68 -5.45
N PHE A 51 7.12 -13.32 -4.87
CA PHE A 51 7.80 -14.45 -5.47
C PHE A 51 8.15 -15.54 -4.44
N VAL A 52 8.27 -16.77 -4.92
CA VAL A 52 8.58 -17.92 -4.07
C VAL A 52 9.98 -18.46 -4.36
N ARG A 53 10.72 -18.81 -3.31
CA ARG A 53 12.00 -19.55 -3.38
C ARG A 53 11.96 -20.70 -2.40
N GLY A 54 11.89 -21.91 -2.92
CA GLY A 54 11.71 -23.13 -2.12
C GLY A 54 10.37 -23.08 -1.38
N ARG A 55 10.42 -23.07 -0.04
CA ARG A 55 9.24 -22.99 0.83
C ARG A 55 8.94 -21.56 1.34
N PHE A 56 9.71 -20.59 0.93
CA PHE A 56 9.60 -19.20 1.39
C PHE A 56 8.92 -18.33 0.33
N GLU A 57 7.97 -17.54 0.76
CA GLU A 57 7.33 -16.50 -0.03
C GLU A 57 7.89 -15.14 0.41
N PHE A 58 8.16 -14.28 -0.58
CA PHE A 58 8.74 -12.97 -0.39
C PHE A 58 7.85 -11.92 -1.02
N GLU A 59 7.50 -10.92 -0.23
CA GLU A 59 6.91 -9.67 -0.71
C GLU A 59 8.01 -8.75 -1.21
N ALA A 60 7.90 -8.31 -2.47
CA ALA A 60 8.96 -7.52 -3.10
C ALA A 60 8.92 -6.03 -2.71
N ALA A 61 7.74 -5.47 -2.47
CA ALA A 61 7.59 -4.02 -2.33
C ALA A 61 6.54 -3.54 -1.33
N LEU A 62 5.33 -4.11 -1.32
CA LEU A 62 4.22 -3.62 -0.50
C LEU A 62 4.00 -4.50 0.73
N HIS A 63 4.37 -3.97 1.89
CA HIS A 63 4.15 -4.65 3.16
C HIS A 63 2.91 -4.12 3.89
N VAL A 64 2.57 -2.86 3.65
CA VAL A 64 1.44 -2.16 4.27
C VAL A 64 0.75 -1.31 3.22
N LEU A 65 -0.58 -1.32 3.23
CA LEU A 65 -1.38 -0.42 2.41
C LEU A 65 -1.92 0.72 3.30
N ALA A 66 -1.61 1.93 2.90
CA ALA A 66 -2.19 3.14 3.48
C ALA A 66 -3.50 3.51 2.79
N ASP A 67 -4.25 4.41 3.40
CA ASP A 67 -5.46 5.02 2.83
C ASP A 67 -6.61 4.03 2.54
N TYR A 68 -6.66 2.93 3.29
CA TYR A 68 -7.80 2.03 3.26
C TYR A 68 -8.93 2.54 4.18
N GLY A 69 -8.63 2.78 5.43
CA GLY A 69 -9.54 3.29 6.46
C GLY A 69 -10.61 2.30 6.93
N PRO A 70 -11.18 2.52 8.13
CA PRO A 70 -12.28 1.72 8.65
C PRO A 70 -13.58 1.98 7.85
N GLU A 71 -14.57 1.13 8.00
CA GLU A 71 -15.87 1.26 7.31
C GLU A 71 -16.56 2.62 7.55
N THR A 72 -16.35 3.20 8.72
CA THR A 72 -16.92 4.50 9.10
C THR A 72 -16.22 5.70 8.45
N HIS A 73 -15.01 5.48 7.93
CA HIS A 73 -14.21 6.54 7.31
C HIS A 73 -13.23 5.92 6.30
N ARG A 74 -13.75 5.52 5.15
CA ARG A 74 -12.93 4.98 4.05
C ARG A 74 -12.01 6.04 3.46
N GLY A 75 -10.73 5.71 3.35
CA GLY A 75 -9.81 6.44 2.47
C GLY A 75 -10.06 6.13 0.99
N ASN A 76 -9.31 6.77 0.10
CA ASN A 76 -9.49 6.60 -1.35
C ASN A 76 -9.31 5.15 -1.81
N LEU A 77 -8.34 4.44 -1.24
CA LEU A 77 -8.13 3.03 -1.57
C LEU A 77 -9.26 2.14 -1.08
N GLY A 78 -9.77 2.37 0.14
CA GLY A 78 -10.90 1.65 0.67
C GLY A 78 -12.16 1.88 -0.16
N GLN A 79 -12.43 3.13 -0.53
CA GLN A 79 -13.56 3.48 -1.38
C GLN A 79 -13.45 2.85 -2.78
N PHE A 80 -12.26 2.82 -3.36
CA PHE A 80 -12.00 2.15 -4.64
C PHE A 80 -12.29 0.64 -4.58
N PHE A 81 -11.94 -0.03 -3.48
CA PHE A 81 -12.21 -1.45 -3.30
C PHE A 81 -13.70 -1.71 -3.10
N ASP A 82 -14.36 -0.89 -2.25
CA ASP A 82 -15.82 -0.96 -2.06
C ASP A 82 -16.57 -0.74 -3.38
N ASP A 83 -16.16 0.25 -4.17
CA ASP A 83 -16.72 0.53 -5.49
C ASP A 83 -16.55 -0.63 -6.47
N LEU A 84 -15.45 -1.34 -6.42
CA LEU A 84 -15.22 -2.53 -7.25
C LEU A 84 -15.90 -3.80 -6.70
N GLY A 85 -16.36 -3.78 -5.45
CA GLY A 85 -16.90 -4.97 -4.77
C GLY A 85 -15.80 -5.97 -4.43
N ILE A 86 -14.59 -5.48 -4.15
CA ILE A 86 -13.45 -6.31 -3.75
C ILE A 86 -13.51 -6.49 -2.24
N ASP A 87 -13.66 -7.73 -1.81
CA ASP A 87 -13.62 -8.13 -0.41
C ASP A 87 -12.26 -8.73 -0.09
N VAL A 88 -11.55 -8.12 0.87
CA VAL A 88 -10.22 -8.54 1.33
C VAL A 88 -10.19 -8.55 2.85
N GLU A 89 -9.69 -9.62 3.42
CA GLU A 89 -9.41 -9.69 4.85
C GLU A 89 -8.16 -8.85 5.17
N TRP A 90 -8.34 -7.85 6.03
CA TRP A 90 -7.27 -6.93 6.43
C TRP A 90 -6.81 -7.22 7.85
N ALA A 91 -5.50 -7.27 8.05
CA ALA A 91 -4.89 -7.28 9.36
C ALA A 91 -4.37 -5.87 9.69
N GLU A 92 -4.77 -5.33 10.84
CA GLU A 92 -4.24 -4.07 11.33
C GLU A 92 -2.79 -4.27 11.78
N VAL A 93 -1.90 -3.38 11.32
CA VAL A 93 -0.50 -3.37 11.78
C VAL A 93 -0.46 -2.70 13.15
N PRO A 94 0.08 -3.34 14.20
CA PRO A 94 0.01 -2.83 15.58
C PRO A 94 0.96 -1.66 15.85
N GLU A 95 1.92 -1.43 14.98
CA GLU A 95 2.98 -0.43 15.14
C GLU A 95 3.23 0.31 13.81
N ALA A 96 3.64 1.57 13.87
CA ALA A 96 3.96 2.34 12.68
C ALA A 96 5.23 1.82 12.00
N TYR A 97 6.30 1.64 12.77
CA TYR A 97 7.56 1.03 12.34
C TYR A 97 8.46 0.74 13.55
N ARG A 98 9.47 -0.08 13.34
CA ARG A 98 10.56 -0.31 14.29
C ARG A 98 11.86 0.22 13.71
N LEU A 99 12.53 1.11 14.44
CA LEU A 99 13.83 1.66 14.09
C LEU A 99 14.92 0.91 14.87
N ILE A 100 15.87 0.32 14.15
CA ILE A 100 17.01 -0.36 14.74
C ILE A 100 18.29 0.29 14.16
N THR A 101 19.16 0.79 15.03
CA THR A 101 20.51 1.24 14.65
C THR A 101 21.55 0.35 15.34
N THR A 102 22.58 -0.05 14.62
CA THR A 102 23.61 -0.98 15.14
C THR A 102 25.00 -0.38 15.26
N ASP A 103 25.23 0.79 14.67
CA ASP A 103 26.54 1.44 14.58
C ASP A 103 26.52 2.89 15.06
N ASP A 104 25.64 3.23 16.00
CA ASP A 104 25.55 4.56 16.55
C ASP A 104 26.64 4.76 17.63
N PRO A 105 27.48 5.83 17.54
CA PRO A 105 28.48 6.15 18.56
C PRO A 105 27.91 6.42 19.95
N GLU A 106 26.64 6.82 20.05
CA GLU A 106 25.93 7.12 21.29
C GLU A 106 25.20 5.87 21.86
N GLY A 107 25.21 4.76 21.12
CA GLY A 107 24.59 3.50 21.50
C GLY A 107 23.58 3.01 20.46
N ASN A 108 23.34 1.71 20.49
CA ASN A 108 22.34 1.09 19.58
C ASN A 108 20.93 1.48 20.01
N LEU A 109 20.10 1.88 19.03
CA LEU A 109 18.69 2.11 19.21
C LEU A 109 17.89 0.89 18.76
N ASP A 110 16.84 0.56 19.52
CA ASP A 110 15.81 -0.40 19.13
C ASP A 110 14.47 0.15 19.62
N VAL A 111 13.75 0.84 18.75
CA VAL A 111 12.58 1.62 19.08
C VAL A 111 11.40 1.21 18.22
N VAL A 112 10.31 0.84 18.88
CA VAL A 112 9.01 0.62 18.26
C VAL A 112 8.21 1.92 18.30
N MET A 113 7.88 2.45 17.12
CA MET A 113 7.04 3.63 17.00
C MET A 113 5.58 3.25 16.95
N PRO A 114 4.76 3.78 17.88
CA PRO A 114 3.34 3.44 17.97
C PRO A 114 2.52 4.08 16.83
N LEU A 115 1.34 3.51 16.59
CA LEU A 115 0.30 4.16 15.80
C LEU A 115 -0.36 5.29 16.58
N GLY A 116 -0.85 6.30 15.86
CA GLY A 116 -1.56 7.44 16.43
C GLY A 116 -0.65 8.62 16.75
N ILE A 117 -1.13 9.81 16.41
CA ILE A 117 -0.36 11.06 16.45
C ILE A 117 0.18 11.36 17.85
N GLU A 118 -0.68 11.31 18.88
CA GLU A 118 -0.27 11.63 20.24
C GLU A 118 0.75 10.62 20.79
N ALA A 119 0.50 9.32 20.58
CA ALA A 119 1.44 8.28 21.00
C ALA A 119 2.79 8.40 20.30
N TYR A 120 2.78 8.78 19.02
CA TYR A 120 3.99 9.06 18.25
C TYR A 120 4.76 10.26 18.81
N ILE A 121 4.06 11.37 19.12
CA ILE A 121 4.66 12.56 19.72
C ILE A 121 5.26 12.23 21.11
N ASP A 122 4.55 11.48 21.94
CA ASP A 122 5.03 11.05 23.25
C ASP A 122 6.29 10.20 23.12
N LYS A 123 6.29 9.27 22.19
CA LYS A 123 7.45 8.41 21.93
C LYS A 123 8.66 9.20 21.42
N MET A 124 8.45 10.16 20.54
CA MET A 124 9.52 11.07 20.09
C MET A 124 10.09 11.90 21.23
N GLU A 125 9.25 12.43 22.11
CA GLU A 125 9.71 13.19 23.28
C GLU A 125 10.49 12.34 24.28
N GLU A 126 10.14 11.05 24.42
CA GLU A 126 10.86 10.09 25.27
C GLU A 126 12.31 9.90 24.79
N TYR A 127 12.52 9.76 23.48
CA TYR A 127 13.85 9.52 22.89
C TYR A 127 14.62 10.79 22.56
N VAL A 128 13.93 11.88 22.27
CA VAL A 128 14.51 13.18 21.95
C VAL A 128 13.83 14.25 22.81
N PRO A 129 14.26 14.44 24.07
CA PRO A 129 13.67 15.41 24.97
C PRO A 129 13.64 16.83 24.37
N GLY A 130 12.50 17.50 24.45
CA GLY A 130 12.25 18.82 23.86
C GLY A 130 11.78 18.81 22.41
N SER A 131 11.59 17.63 21.80
CA SER A 131 11.13 17.49 20.41
C SER A 131 9.62 17.70 20.22
N ARG A 132 8.82 17.58 21.27
CA ARG A 132 7.35 17.63 21.22
C ARG A 132 6.81 18.77 20.35
N LYS A 133 7.27 19.99 20.61
CA LYS A 133 6.80 21.17 19.89
C LYS A 133 7.06 21.06 18.37
N SER A 134 8.28 20.75 18.00
CA SER A 134 8.69 20.67 16.60
C SER A 134 7.99 19.53 15.85
N VAL A 135 7.83 18.39 16.51
CA VAL A 135 7.11 17.23 15.92
C VAL A 135 5.62 17.56 15.74
N THR A 136 4.99 18.22 16.73
CA THR A 136 3.60 18.65 16.62
C THR A 136 3.39 19.62 15.46
N GLU A 137 4.26 20.64 15.34
CA GLU A 137 4.21 21.62 14.24
C GLU A 137 4.42 20.96 12.88
N TYR A 138 5.37 20.03 12.76
CA TYR A 138 5.61 19.27 11.53
C TYR A 138 4.39 18.45 11.12
N LEU A 139 3.79 17.71 12.04
CA LEU A 139 2.62 16.88 11.76
C LEU A 139 1.39 17.73 11.39
N ALA A 140 1.23 18.91 12.01
CA ALA A 140 0.16 19.85 11.64
C ALA A 140 0.31 20.34 10.20
N ILE A 141 1.52 20.75 9.80
CA ILE A 141 1.80 21.15 8.40
C ILE A 141 1.59 20.00 7.43
N SER A 142 2.04 18.80 7.79
CA SER A 142 1.86 17.60 6.96
C SER A 142 0.37 17.30 6.71
N ARG A 143 -0.46 17.51 7.71
CA ARG A 143 -1.91 17.35 7.60
C ARG A 143 -2.55 18.37 6.68
N GLU A 144 -2.17 19.65 6.79
CA GLU A 144 -2.66 20.72 5.91
C GLU A 144 -2.31 20.48 4.41
N VAL A 145 -1.19 19.81 4.14
CA VAL A 145 -0.79 19.47 2.77
C VAL A 145 -1.57 18.27 2.22
N TYR A 146 -2.04 17.40 3.12
CA TYR A 146 -2.78 16.18 2.74
C TYR A 146 -4.28 16.44 2.50
N GLU A 147 -4.88 17.37 3.23
CA GLU A 147 -6.29 17.78 3.08
C GLU A 147 -6.48 18.71 1.85
#